data_8ea174cb314288c8b310efa2c262aad0
#
_entry.id   8ea174cb314288c8b310efa2c262aad0
#
_cell.length_a   1.000
_cell.length_b   1.000
_cell.length_c   1.000
_cell.angle_alpha   90.00
_cell.angle_beta   90.00
_cell.angle_gamma   90.00
#
_symmetry.space_group_name_H-M   'P 1'
#
loop_
_entity.id
_entity.type
_entity.pdbx_description
1 polymer ?
#
loop_
_entity_poly.entity_id
_entity_poly.type
_entity_poly.pdbx_seq_one_letter_code
_entity_poly.pdbx_strand_id
1 'polypeptide(L)'
;MSSPNFIDYIKFNSRSGHGGAGSRHFHREKFIEKGGPDGGDGGRGGHIILKGNSQLWTLLHLKYRKHVIAENGQGGEGQNMTGAFGKDEILEVPLGTVARRFETNEILCEINTDGQEVILTPGGRGGKGNAFFATSTNQAPQHAQPGEPGIEEWIVLELKLLADVGLVGFPNAGKSTLLSVVSAAKPKIADYQFTTLTPNLGVVAYRNEKSFVMADIPGIIEGAAEGKGLGIRFLKHIERNSVLLFMVPADSKDIKNEFEILLNELRKYNPELLDKKRLLAISKSDMLDEELKAEIKKELPSGIPTVFISSITNQGMTELKDLIWKELH
;
A
#
# COMPACT_ATOMS: atom_id res chain seq x y z
N MET A 1 -17.75 21.65 6.32
CA MET A 1 -17.52 20.49 5.40
C MET A 1 -16.10 20.03 5.61
N SER A 2 -15.88 19.01 6.45
CA SER A 2 -14.54 18.48 6.69
C SER A 2 -14.13 17.65 5.49
N SER A 3 -13.07 18.05 4.78
CA SER A 3 -12.45 17.23 3.74
C SER A 3 -12.09 15.87 4.33
N PRO A 4 -12.36 14.76 3.68
CA PRO A 4 -11.95 13.46 4.18
C PRO A 4 -10.42 13.40 4.24
N ASN A 5 -9.87 13.18 5.45
CA ASN A 5 -8.42 13.02 5.66
C ASN A 5 -7.86 11.69 5.11
N PHE A 6 -8.69 10.91 4.44
CA PHE A 6 -8.33 9.63 3.88
C PHE A 6 -8.64 9.60 2.38
N ILE A 7 -7.65 9.22 1.57
CA ILE A 7 -7.78 9.06 0.12
C ILE A 7 -7.11 7.75 -0.26
N ASP A 8 -7.87 6.89 -0.89
CA ASP A 8 -7.51 5.55 -1.36
C ASP A 8 -7.40 5.46 -2.88
N TYR A 9 -7.82 6.50 -3.58
CA TYR A 9 -7.81 6.57 -5.02
C TYR A 9 -7.31 7.92 -5.50
N ILE A 10 -6.32 7.93 -6.37
CA ILE A 10 -5.85 9.13 -7.07
C ILE A 10 -5.59 8.82 -8.54
N LYS A 11 -5.82 9.82 -9.37
CA LYS A 11 -5.47 9.81 -10.79
C LYS A 11 -4.55 10.99 -11.07
N PHE A 12 -3.42 10.72 -11.74
CA PHE A 12 -2.47 11.74 -12.14
C PHE A 12 -1.87 11.44 -13.52
N ASN A 13 -1.36 12.48 -14.17
CA ASN A 13 -0.59 12.36 -15.38
C ASN A 13 0.89 12.13 -14.99
N SER A 14 1.45 11.01 -15.43
CA SER A 14 2.84 10.61 -15.24
C SER A 14 3.62 10.92 -16.51
N ARG A 15 4.65 11.76 -16.41
CA ARG A 15 5.52 12.11 -17.53
C ARG A 15 6.97 11.92 -17.14
N SER A 16 7.61 10.91 -17.71
CA SER A 16 9.05 10.70 -17.53
C SER A 16 9.87 11.69 -18.37
N GLY A 17 11.13 11.86 -18.00
CA GLY A 17 12.04 12.73 -18.72
C GLY A 17 12.42 12.20 -20.08
N HIS A 18 12.58 13.09 -21.06
CA HIS A 18 13.18 12.76 -22.36
C HIS A 18 14.68 12.50 -22.18
N GLY A 19 15.24 11.59 -22.98
CA GLY A 19 16.68 11.46 -23.10
C GLY A 19 17.32 12.66 -23.82
N GLY A 20 18.50 13.04 -23.41
CA GLY A 20 19.30 14.06 -24.07
C GLY A 20 19.82 13.59 -25.43
N ALA A 21 19.98 14.48 -26.38
CA ALA A 21 20.58 14.13 -27.68
C ALA A 21 22.09 13.89 -27.54
N GLY A 22 22.63 12.96 -28.34
CA GLY A 22 24.08 12.82 -28.49
C GLY A 22 24.69 14.04 -29.20
N SER A 23 25.93 14.30 -28.96
CA SER A 23 26.69 15.42 -29.54
C SER A 23 27.30 15.05 -30.89
N ARG A 24 27.34 16.00 -31.82
CA ARG A 24 28.03 15.92 -33.11
C ARG A 24 29.39 16.63 -33.10
N HIS A 25 29.95 16.82 -31.93
CA HIS A 25 31.15 17.62 -31.74
C HIS A 25 32.36 16.93 -32.37
N PHE A 26 33.28 17.75 -32.93
CA PHE A 26 34.58 17.32 -33.41
C PHE A 26 35.65 18.05 -32.63
N HIS A 27 36.69 17.35 -32.27
CA HIS A 27 37.82 17.89 -31.55
C HIS A 27 38.46 19.03 -32.32
N ARG A 28 38.67 20.19 -31.73
CA ARG A 28 39.30 21.35 -32.31
C ARG A 28 40.27 21.96 -31.33
N GLU A 29 41.54 21.95 -31.73
CA GLU A 29 42.60 22.65 -30.96
C GLU A 29 43.49 23.49 -31.89
N LYS A 30 44.24 24.39 -31.26
CA LYS A 30 45.23 25.21 -32.00
C LYS A 30 46.27 24.26 -32.62
N PHE A 31 46.49 24.34 -33.95
CA PHE A 31 47.36 23.48 -34.75
C PHE A 31 46.84 22.07 -35.07
N ILE A 32 45.60 21.72 -34.73
CA ILE A 32 44.96 20.49 -35.14
C ILE A 32 43.81 20.86 -36.11
N GLU A 33 44.05 20.76 -37.41
CA GLU A 33 43.06 21.17 -38.41
C GLU A 33 41.98 20.09 -38.60
N LYS A 34 42.27 18.81 -38.33
CA LYS A 34 41.39 17.68 -38.51
C LYS A 34 41.33 16.82 -37.25
N GLY A 35 40.63 17.34 -36.23
CA GLY A 35 40.30 16.58 -35.04
C GLY A 35 39.24 15.50 -35.35
N GLY A 36 39.32 14.37 -34.67
CA GLY A 36 38.34 13.30 -34.81
C GLY A 36 37.00 13.63 -34.14
N PRO A 37 35.98 12.79 -34.32
CA PRO A 37 34.68 12.90 -33.60
C PRO A 37 34.90 12.65 -32.12
N ASP A 38 34.47 13.58 -31.30
CA ASP A 38 34.58 13.53 -29.84
C ASP A 38 33.28 13.91 -29.14
N GLY A 39 32.18 13.85 -29.86
CA GLY A 39 30.85 14.08 -29.27
C GLY A 39 30.44 12.96 -28.33
N GLY A 40 30.11 13.33 -27.08
CA GLY A 40 29.62 12.42 -26.05
C GLY A 40 28.14 12.05 -26.20
N ASP A 41 27.73 11.06 -25.43
CA ASP A 41 26.34 10.58 -25.40
C ASP A 41 25.43 11.57 -24.64
N GLY A 42 24.16 11.59 -24.95
CA GLY A 42 23.16 12.28 -24.15
C GLY A 42 22.87 11.55 -22.82
N GLY A 43 22.46 12.30 -21.81
CA GLY A 43 22.01 11.77 -20.53
C GLY A 43 20.64 11.08 -20.62
N ARG A 44 20.39 10.10 -19.79
CA ARG A 44 19.06 9.46 -19.61
C ARG A 44 18.08 10.48 -19.03
N GLY A 45 16.83 10.46 -19.47
CA GLY A 45 15.73 11.15 -18.78
C GLY A 45 15.41 10.51 -17.43
N GLY A 46 14.89 11.30 -16.49
CA GLY A 46 14.49 10.84 -15.16
C GLY A 46 13.34 9.83 -15.23
N HIS A 47 13.34 8.85 -14.35
CA HIS A 47 12.25 7.92 -14.15
C HIS A 47 11.22 8.49 -13.19
N ILE A 48 9.99 7.96 -13.22
CA ILE A 48 9.02 8.09 -12.13
C ILE A 48 9.00 6.75 -11.40
N ILE A 49 9.26 6.80 -10.09
CA ILE A 49 9.46 5.64 -9.23
C ILE A 49 8.43 5.68 -8.12
N LEU A 50 7.75 4.55 -7.88
CA LEU A 50 6.97 4.34 -6.67
C LEU A 50 7.85 3.71 -5.61
N LYS A 51 7.78 4.25 -4.38
CA LYS A 51 8.48 3.73 -3.20
C LYS A 51 7.50 3.43 -2.08
N GLY A 52 7.53 2.19 -1.58
CA GLY A 52 6.74 1.76 -0.43
C GLY A 52 7.20 2.45 0.85
N ASN A 53 6.25 2.99 1.61
CA ASN A 53 6.49 3.58 2.92
C ASN A 53 5.42 3.07 3.90
N SER A 54 5.84 2.24 4.87
CA SER A 54 4.98 1.66 5.90
C SER A 54 4.40 2.67 6.89
N GLN A 55 4.95 3.88 6.95
CA GLN A 55 4.44 4.96 7.80
C GLN A 55 3.26 5.70 7.16
N LEU A 56 3.05 5.53 5.86
CA LEU A 56 1.92 6.10 5.15
C LEU A 56 0.73 5.13 5.21
N TRP A 57 -0.46 5.69 5.42
CA TRP A 57 -1.72 4.95 5.47
C TRP A 57 -2.79 5.49 4.51
N THR A 58 -2.44 6.52 3.71
CA THR A 58 -3.34 7.17 2.76
C THR A 58 -2.56 7.82 1.63
N LEU A 59 -3.19 8.00 0.48
CA LEU A 59 -2.65 8.75 -0.65
C LEU A 59 -2.91 10.27 -0.56
N LEU A 60 -3.29 10.78 0.62
CA LEU A 60 -3.71 12.17 0.81
C LEU A 60 -2.66 13.19 0.35
N HIS A 61 -1.38 12.92 0.63
CA HIS A 61 -0.26 13.81 0.25
C HIS A 61 -0.10 13.96 -1.27
N LEU A 62 -0.61 12.98 -2.05
CA LEU A 62 -0.61 13.01 -3.51
C LEU A 62 -1.89 13.58 -4.12
N LYS A 63 -2.92 13.90 -3.32
CA LYS A 63 -4.24 14.36 -3.76
C LYS A 63 -4.21 15.51 -4.79
N TYR A 64 -3.31 16.44 -4.56
CA TYR A 64 -3.21 17.67 -5.35
C TYR A 64 -2.14 17.60 -6.43
N ARG A 65 -1.36 16.51 -6.48
CA ARG A 65 -0.32 16.30 -7.51
C ARG A 65 -0.94 15.68 -8.76
N LYS A 66 -1.61 16.50 -9.57
CA LYS A 66 -2.25 16.05 -10.81
C LYS A 66 -1.26 15.73 -11.93
N HIS A 67 -0.08 16.29 -11.88
CA HIS A 67 1.00 16.07 -12.82
C HIS A 67 2.28 15.74 -12.07
N VAL A 68 2.90 14.65 -12.46
CA VAL A 68 4.18 14.19 -11.93
C VAL A 68 5.14 14.13 -13.10
N ILE A 69 6.18 14.95 -13.07
CA ILE A 69 7.10 15.16 -14.19
C ILE A 69 8.52 14.97 -13.68
N ALA A 70 9.25 14.03 -14.31
CA ALA A 70 10.68 13.86 -14.08
C ALA A 70 11.51 14.72 -15.03
N GLU A 71 12.76 14.99 -14.66
CA GLU A 71 13.66 15.86 -15.42
C GLU A 71 14.13 15.19 -16.72
N ASN A 72 14.34 16.00 -17.75
CA ASN A 72 14.95 15.55 -18.98
C ASN A 72 16.46 15.31 -18.81
N GLY A 73 17.02 14.37 -19.54
CA GLY A 73 18.47 14.23 -19.68
C GLY A 73 19.07 15.38 -20.48
N GLN A 74 20.28 15.77 -20.15
CA GLN A 74 21.02 16.79 -20.88
C GLN A 74 21.68 16.22 -22.12
N GLY A 75 21.86 17.05 -23.13
CA GLY A 75 22.60 16.65 -24.34
C GLY A 75 24.07 16.35 -24.04
N GLY A 76 24.67 15.46 -24.83
CA GLY A 76 26.12 15.23 -24.81
C GLY A 76 26.90 16.46 -25.27
N GLU A 77 28.11 16.59 -24.79
CA GLU A 77 29.04 17.70 -25.14
C GLU A 77 30.25 17.17 -25.89
N GLY A 78 31.18 18.05 -26.21
CA GLY A 78 32.49 17.68 -26.78
C GLY A 78 33.36 16.95 -25.77
N GLN A 79 34.55 16.49 -26.24
CA GLN A 79 35.52 15.77 -25.40
C GLN A 79 34.98 14.48 -24.78
N ASN A 80 34.04 13.81 -25.49
CA ASN A 80 33.34 12.61 -25.04
C ASN A 80 32.54 12.78 -23.72
N MET A 81 32.20 14.00 -23.34
CA MET A 81 31.44 14.23 -22.12
C MET A 81 29.99 13.83 -22.32
N THR A 82 29.54 12.85 -21.52
CA THR A 82 28.15 12.43 -21.47
C THR A 82 27.31 13.49 -20.76
N GLY A 83 26.15 13.81 -21.32
CA GLY A 83 25.18 14.70 -20.71
C GLY A 83 24.70 14.19 -19.32
N ALA A 84 24.39 15.10 -18.43
CA ALA A 84 23.87 14.74 -17.10
C ALA A 84 22.53 13.98 -17.22
N PHE A 85 22.36 13.00 -16.33
CA PHE A 85 21.10 12.28 -16.24
C PHE A 85 20.01 13.16 -15.62
N GLY A 86 18.81 13.09 -16.14
CA GLY A 86 17.64 13.71 -15.53
C GLY A 86 17.36 13.08 -14.16
N LYS A 87 16.97 13.91 -13.21
CA LYS A 87 16.63 13.48 -11.85
C LYS A 87 15.36 12.65 -11.87
N ASP A 88 15.39 11.52 -11.16
CA ASP A 88 14.24 10.67 -10.95
C ASP A 88 13.25 11.31 -9.97
N GLU A 89 11.97 11.13 -10.21
CA GLU A 89 10.90 11.59 -9.33
C GLU A 89 10.35 10.41 -8.54
N ILE A 90 10.51 10.44 -7.21
CA ILE A 90 10.10 9.37 -6.32
C ILE A 90 8.77 9.75 -5.66
N LEU A 91 7.77 8.90 -5.80
CA LEU A 91 6.49 8.99 -5.13
C LEU A 91 6.42 7.96 -4.02
N GLU A 92 6.41 8.41 -2.79
CA GLU A 92 6.17 7.52 -1.65
C GLU A 92 4.69 7.15 -1.57
N VAL A 93 4.39 5.87 -1.39
CA VAL A 93 3.03 5.35 -1.34
C VAL A 93 2.88 4.35 -0.19
N PRO A 94 1.67 4.23 0.41
CA PRO A 94 1.40 3.21 1.41
C PRO A 94 1.57 1.80 0.84
N LEU A 95 1.84 0.83 1.73
CA LEU A 95 1.84 -0.58 1.35
C LEU A 95 0.43 -1.01 0.90
N GLY A 96 0.37 -1.93 -0.07
CA GLY A 96 -0.89 -2.33 -0.71
C GLY A 96 -1.36 -1.38 -1.81
N THR A 97 -0.54 -0.40 -2.21
CA THR A 97 -0.87 0.46 -3.35
C THR A 97 -0.68 -0.28 -4.66
N VAL A 98 -1.71 -0.26 -5.50
CA VAL A 98 -1.70 -0.79 -6.86
C VAL A 98 -1.70 0.34 -7.86
N ALA A 99 -0.74 0.34 -8.76
CA ALA A 99 -0.70 1.26 -9.90
C ALA A 99 -1.31 0.61 -11.14
N ARG A 100 -2.21 1.33 -11.80
CA ARG A 100 -2.85 0.89 -13.04
C ARG A 100 -2.75 1.97 -14.10
N ARG A 101 -2.62 1.54 -15.36
CA ARG A 101 -2.81 2.45 -16.48
C ARG A 101 -4.30 2.80 -16.60
N PHE A 102 -4.63 4.10 -16.66
CA PHE A 102 -6.02 4.54 -16.64
C PHE A 102 -6.82 4.08 -17.88
N GLU A 103 -6.20 4.09 -19.06
CA GLU A 103 -6.90 3.79 -20.32
C GLU A 103 -7.20 2.30 -20.50
N THR A 104 -6.26 1.44 -20.14
CA THR A 104 -6.36 -0.01 -20.34
C THR A 104 -6.76 -0.77 -19.08
N ASN A 105 -6.76 -0.11 -17.93
CA ASN A 105 -6.94 -0.72 -16.60
C ASN A 105 -5.93 -1.84 -16.29
N GLU A 106 -4.81 -1.87 -17.01
CA GLU A 106 -3.71 -2.81 -16.81
C GLU A 106 -2.98 -2.51 -15.50
N ILE A 107 -2.70 -3.54 -14.71
CA ILE A 107 -1.90 -3.42 -13.49
C ILE A 107 -0.43 -3.27 -13.91
N LEU A 108 0.18 -2.15 -13.54
CA LEU A 108 1.60 -1.88 -13.78
C LEU A 108 2.47 -2.47 -12.68
N CYS A 109 2.10 -2.24 -11.43
CA CYS A 109 2.80 -2.79 -10.27
C CYS A 109 1.93 -2.78 -9.01
N GLU A 110 2.42 -3.48 -7.99
CA GLU A 110 1.86 -3.50 -6.64
C GLU A 110 3.01 -3.32 -5.63
N ILE A 111 2.82 -2.44 -4.66
CA ILE A 111 3.80 -2.11 -3.62
C ILE A 111 3.35 -2.79 -2.32
N ASN A 112 4.05 -3.84 -1.91
CA ASN A 112 3.67 -4.68 -0.77
C ASN A 112 4.65 -4.65 0.40
N THR A 113 5.90 -4.17 0.16
CA THR A 113 6.94 -4.15 1.20
C THR A 113 7.50 -2.75 1.39
N ASP A 114 7.94 -2.46 2.64
CA ASP A 114 8.56 -1.20 2.97
C ASP A 114 9.88 -1.01 2.22
N GLY A 115 10.11 0.19 1.70
CA GLY A 115 11.29 0.49 0.90
C GLY A 115 11.31 -0.13 -0.50
N GLN A 116 10.29 -0.89 -0.92
CA GLN A 116 10.20 -1.42 -2.28
C GLN A 116 10.13 -0.28 -3.29
N GLU A 117 11.04 -0.28 -4.27
CA GLU A 117 11.07 0.70 -5.34
C GLU A 117 10.74 0.02 -6.68
N VAL A 118 9.79 0.61 -7.41
CA VAL A 118 9.38 0.12 -8.74
C VAL A 118 9.34 1.29 -9.71
N ILE A 119 9.99 1.14 -10.84
CA ILE A 119 9.92 2.14 -11.92
C ILE A 119 8.53 2.06 -12.55
N LEU A 120 7.74 3.11 -12.34
CA LEU A 120 6.38 3.23 -12.86
C LEU A 120 6.41 3.66 -14.33
N THR A 121 7.16 4.73 -14.62
CA THR A 121 7.29 5.26 -15.98
C THR A 121 8.78 5.49 -16.28
N PRO A 122 9.39 4.66 -17.15
CA PRO A 122 10.81 4.76 -17.47
C PRO A 122 11.13 6.02 -18.28
N GLY A 123 12.23 6.67 -17.95
CA GLY A 123 12.77 7.80 -18.72
C GLY A 123 13.36 7.35 -20.06
N GLY A 124 13.32 8.25 -21.04
CA GLY A 124 13.91 8.04 -22.36
C GLY A 124 15.43 7.85 -22.28
N ARG A 125 15.96 7.00 -23.12
CA ARG A 125 17.42 6.80 -23.22
C ARG A 125 18.09 7.97 -23.89
N GLY A 126 19.30 8.32 -23.43
CA GLY A 126 20.15 9.28 -24.10
C GLY A 126 20.61 8.79 -25.47
N GLY A 127 20.66 9.69 -26.44
CA GLY A 127 21.16 9.42 -27.78
C GLY A 127 22.68 9.25 -27.80
N LYS A 128 23.17 8.43 -28.71
CA LYS A 128 24.62 8.23 -28.91
C LYS A 128 25.26 9.40 -29.61
N GLY A 129 26.45 9.83 -29.14
CA GLY A 129 27.28 10.84 -29.78
C GLY A 129 27.95 10.33 -31.05
N ASN A 130 28.51 11.25 -31.88
CA ASN A 130 29.17 10.87 -33.10
C ASN A 130 30.43 10.01 -32.87
N ALA A 131 31.12 10.15 -31.76
CA ALA A 131 32.26 9.31 -31.42
C ALA A 131 31.91 7.82 -31.36
N PHE A 132 30.69 7.46 -30.94
CA PHE A 132 30.20 6.08 -30.92
C PHE A 132 30.10 5.45 -32.35
N PHE A 133 29.83 6.24 -33.37
CA PHE A 133 29.65 5.80 -34.75
C PHE A 133 30.97 5.81 -35.57
N ALA A 134 32.09 6.19 -34.94
CA ALA A 134 33.38 6.13 -35.59
C ALA A 134 33.82 4.68 -35.83
N THR A 135 34.13 4.35 -37.08
CA THR A 135 34.61 3.04 -37.48
C THR A 135 35.84 3.20 -38.42
N SER A 136 36.56 2.10 -38.73
CA SER A 136 37.70 2.13 -39.64
C SER A 136 37.34 2.64 -41.04
N THR A 137 36.10 2.43 -41.46
CA THR A 137 35.57 2.87 -42.76
C THR A 137 34.90 4.23 -42.72
N ASN A 138 34.39 4.65 -41.54
CA ASN A 138 33.78 5.95 -41.33
C ASN A 138 34.44 6.63 -40.10
N GLN A 139 35.58 7.28 -40.34
CA GLN A 139 36.39 7.89 -39.26
C GLN A 139 35.85 9.24 -38.77
N ALA A 140 34.94 9.88 -39.49
CA ALA A 140 34.42 11.20 -39.18
C ALA A 140 32.89 11.28 -39.34
N PRO A 141 32.12 10.50 -38.56
CA PRO A 141 30.66 10.54 -38.61
C PRO A 141 30.12 11.90 -38.16
N GLN A 142 29.28 12.49 -39.02
CA GLN A 142 28.67 13.80 -38.78
C GLN A 142 27.27 13.71 -38.13
N HIS A 143 26.83 12.52 -37.79
CA HIS A 143 25.52 12.30 -37.16
C HIS A 143 25.67 11.84 -35.71
N ALA A 144 24.68 12.20 -34.90
CA ALA A 144 24.48 11.67 -33.56
C ALA A 144 23.01 11.26 -33.43
N GLN A 145 22.72 10.41 -32.50
CA GLN A 145 21.35 9.98 -32.20
C GLN A 145 20.59 11.03 -31.40
N PRO A 146 19.33 11.33 -31.71
CA PRO A 146 18.46 12.04 -30.80
C PRO A 146 18.21 11.18 -29.56
N GLY A 147 17.93 11.81 -28.42
CA GLY A 147 17.44 11.08 -27.25
C GLY A 147 16.06 10.50 -27.52
N GLU A 148 15.75 9.40 -26.83
CA GLU A 148 14.41 8.82 -26.87
C GLU A 148 13.41 9.72 -26.14
N PRO A 149 12.16 9.82 -26.62
CA PRO A 149 11.13 10.57 -25.92
C PRO A 149 10.80 9.89 -24.59
N GLY A 150 10.47 10.67 -23.58
CA GLY A 150 9.86 10.16 -22.35
C GLY A 150 8.43 9.68 -22.62
N ILE A 151 7.92 8.87 -21.71
CA ILE A 151 6.56 8.33 -21.75
C ILE A 151 5.64 9.26 -20.98
N GLU A 152 4.48 9.56 -21.53
CA GLU A 152 3.43 10.31 -20.87
C GLU A 152 2.13 9.49 -20.88
N GLU A 153 1.60 9.20 -19.67
CA GLU A 153 0.40 8.39 -19.52
C GLU A 153 -0.39 8.76 -18.26
N TRP A 154 -1.70 8.50 -18.29
CA TRP A 154 -2.54 8.64 -17.12
C TRP A 154 -2.49 7.38 -16.27
N ILE A 155 -2.15 7.56 -14.99
CA ILE A 155 -2.01 6.49 -14.01
C ILE A 155 -3.01 6.70 -12.90
N VAL A 156 -3.53 5.59 -12.41
CA VAL A 156 -4.36 5.49 -11.23
C VAL A 156 -3.57 4.75 -10.16
N LEU A 157 -3.48 5.34 -8.97
CA LEU A 157 -3.08 4.62 -7.77
C LEU A 157 -4.34 4.30 -6.97
N GLU A 158 -4.50 3.04 -6.66
CA GLU A 158 -5.56 2.51 -5.83
C GLU A 158 -4.94 1.82 -4.63
N LEU A 159 -5.27 2.30 -3.44
CA LEU A 159 -4.87 1.66 -2.20
C LEU A 159 -5.83 0.52 -1.92
N LYS A 160 -5.36 -0.71 -2.09
CA LYS A 160 -6.06 -1.87 -1.57
C LYS A 160 -5.86 -1.83 -0.04
N LEU A 161 -6.81 -1.25 0.67
CA LEU A 161 -6.80 -1.21 2.11
C LEU A 161 -6.71 -2.61 2.66
N LEU A 162 -5.53 -2.90 3.21
CA LEU A 162 -5.30 -4.03 4.07
C LEU A 162 -5.61 -3.51 5.47
N ALA A 163 -6.59 -4.09 6.14
CA ALA A 163 -6.66 -3.92 7.58
C ALA A 163 -5.64 -4.88 8.17
N ASP A 164 -4.80 -4.40 9.06
CA ASP A 164 -3.86 -5.25 9.78
C ASP A 164 -4.61 -6.23 10.68
N VAL A 165 -5.76 -5.78 11.22
CA VAL A 165 -6.62 -6.54 12.12
C VAL A 165 -8.06 -6.57 11.61
N GLY A 166 -8.58 -7.77 11.39
CA GLY A 166 -10.00 -8.00 11.08
C GLY A 166 -10.81 -8.35 12.33
N LEU A 167 -11.90 -7.62 12.60
CA LEU A 167 -12.83 -7.92 13.69
C LEU A 167 -13.81 -8.99 13.26
N VAL A 168 -13.91 -10.06 14.05
CA VAL A 168 -14.81 -11.19 13.86
C VAL A 168 -15.68 -11.38 15.09
N GLY A 169 -16.99 -11.42 14.95
CA GLY A 169 -17.89 -11.62 16.09
C GLY A 169 -19.35 -11.48 15.70
N PHE A 170 -20.24 -12.00 16.54
CA PHE A 170 -21.67 -11.90 16.33
C PHE A 170 -22.19 -10.46 16.31
N PRO A 171 -23.38 -10.21 15.76
CA PRO A 171 -24.07 -8.94 15.96
C PRO A 171 -24.13 -8.59 17.46
N ASN A 172 -23.96 -7.31 17.77
CA ASN A 172 -23.93 -6.79 19.16
C ASN A 172 -22.77 -7.29 20.05
N ALA A 173 -21.78 -7.99 19.51
CA ALA A 173 -20.55 -8.32 20.25
C ALA A 173 -19.68 -7.09 20.60
N GLY A 174 -20.07 -5.89 20.17
CA GLY A 174 -19.37 -4.65 20.50
C GLY A 174 -18.26 -4.25 19.51
N LYS A 175 -18.19 -4.86 18.31
CA LYS A 175 -17.15 -4.59 17.30
C LYS A 175 -17.06 -3.11 16.90
N SER A 176 -18.17 -2.53 16.47
CA SER A 176 -18.20 -1.12 16.03
C SER A 176 -17.97 -0.16 17.19
N THR A 177 -18.39 -0.52 18.40
CA THR A 177 -18.12 0.25 19.62
C THR A 177 -16.62 0.20 19.95
N LEU A 178 -16.00 -0.98 19.92
CA LEU A 178 -14.56 -1.11 20.10
C LEU A 178 -13.81 -0.24 19.09
N LEU A 179 -14.17 -0.37 17.81
CA LEU A 179 -13.52 0.38 16.73
C LEU A 179 -13.61 1.90 16.96
N SER A 180 -14.76 2.39 17.43
CA SER A 180 -14.96 3.81 17.71
C SER A 180 -14.15 4.33 18.90
N VAL A 181 -13.89 3.47 19.90
CA VAL A 181 -13.14 3.82 21.10
C VAL A 181 -11.63 3.78 20.87
N VAL A 182 -11.13 2.77 20.14
CA VAL A 182 -9.68 2.61 19.92
C VAL A 182 -9.13 3.44 18.78
N SER A 183 -9.99 3.90 17.87
CA SER A 183 -9.60 4.68 16.69
C SER A 183 -9.18 6.11 17.09
N ALA A 184 -8.04 6.56 16.56
CA ALA A 184 -7.52 7.92 16.73
C ALA A 184 -8.38 8.99 16.03
N ALA A 185 -9.19 8.60 15.06
CA ALA A 185 -10.17 9.43 14.36
C ALA A 185 -11.50 8.68 14.29
N LYS A 186 -12.62 9.39 14.12
CA LYS A 186 -13.92 8.72 13.92
C LYS A 186 -13.80 7.67 12.82
N PRO A 187 -14.21 6.41 13.08
CA PRO A 187 -14.19 5.37 12.07
C PRO A 187 -14.90 5.85 10.79
N LYS A 188 -14.32 5.55 9.65
CA LYS A 188 -14.88 5.95 8.36
C LYS A 188 -15.53 4.75 7.71
N ILE A 189 -16.74 4.99 7.24
CA ILE A 189 -17.40 4.11 6.30
C ILE A 189 -16.65 4.29 4.97
N ALA A 190 -15.96 3.28 4.52
CA ALA A 190 -15.29 3.28 3.24
C ALA A 190 -16.27 2.76 2.17
N ASP A 191 -16.69 3.67 1.28
CA ASP A 191 -17.60 3.33 0.17
C ASP A 191 -16.74 2.83 -1.00
N TYR A 192 -16.61 1.51 -1.09
CA TYR A 192 -15.90 0.87 -2.20
C TYR A 192 -16.89 0.51 -3.29
N GLN A 193 -16.65 0.96 -4.52
CA GLN A 193 -17.51 0.70 -5.70
C GLN A 193 -17.69 -0.80 -6.00
N PHE A 194 -16.93 -1.66 -5.33
CA PHE A 194 -16.93 -3.12 -5.53
C PHE A 194 -17.41 -3.92 -4.31
N THR A 195 -17.86 -3.26 -3.23
CA THR A 195 -18.40 -3.91 -2.04
C THR A 195 -19.88 -3.65 -1.90
N THR A 196 -20.67 -4.71 -1.69
CA THR A 196 -22.10 -4.61 -1.33
C THR A 196 -22.29 -4.22 0.15
N LEU A 197 -21.24 -4.38 0.97
CA LEU A 197 -21.19 -4.00 2.38
C LEU A 197 -19.96 -3.13 2.61
N THR A 198 -20.17 -1.97 3.20
CA THR A 198 -19.13 -0.98 3.49
C THR A 198 -18.45 -1.32 4.81
N PRO A 199 -17.15 -1.69 4.84
CA PRO A 199 -16.44 -1.92 6.09
C PRO A 199 -16.22 -0.63 6.85
N ASN A 200 -16.31 -0.70 8.16
CA ASN A 200 -15.88 0.38 9.03
C ASN A 200 -14.40 0.22 9.33
N LEU A 201 -13.60 1.20 8.97
CA LEU A 201 -12.16 1.21 9.20
C LEU A 201 -11.79 2.21 10.30
N GLY A 202 -10.90 1.81 11.18
CA GLY A 202 -10.33 2.67 12.20
C GLY A 202 -8.81 2.57 12.24
N VAL A 203 -8.13 3.71 12.25
CA VAL A 203 -6.69 3.78 12.50
C VAL A 203 -6.49 3.83 14.01
N VAL A 204 -5.82 2.83 14.55
CA VAL A 204 -5.52 2.69 15.96
C VAL A 204 -4.13 3.20 16.24
N ALA A 205 -4.01 4.28 17.01
CA ALA A 205 -2.72 4.78 17.45
C ALA A 205 -2.11 3.86 18.52
N TYR A 206 -0.83 3.55 18.36
CA TYR A 206 -0.02 2.80 19.29
C TYR A 206 1.24 3.60 19.66
N ARG A 207 1.96 3.21 20.70
CA ARG A 207 3.12 3.92 21.27
C ARG A 207 4.08 4.48 20.21
N ASN A 208 4.70 5.65 20.48
CA ASN A 208 5.75 6.26 19.64
C ASN A 208 5.38 6.44 18.16
N GLU A 209 4.25 7.11 17.91
CA GLU A 209 3.76 7.45 16.56
C GLU A 209 3.46 6.23 15.65
N LYS A 210 3.46 5.03 16.21
CA LYS A 210 3.06 3.82 15.49
C LYS A 210 1.55 3.72 15.40
N SER A 211 1.05 3.04 14.38
CA SER A 211 -0.37 2.81 14.18
C SER A 211 -0.61 1.52 13.39
N PHE A 212 -1.81 1.00 13.50
CA PHE A 212 -2.30 -0.10 12.68
C PHE A 212 -3.76 0.12 12.30
N VAL A 213 -4.20 -0.50 11.24
CA VAL A 213 -5.57 -0.38 10.74
C VAL A 213 -6.40 -1.56 11.21
N MET A 214 -7.55 -1.26 11.82
CA MET A 214 -8.54 -2.26 12.25
C MET A 214 -9.81 -2.11 11.42
N ALA A 215 -10.37 -3.23 10.95
CA ALA A 215 -11.58 -3.27 10.16
C ALA A 215 -12.69 -4.03 10.89
N ASP A 216 -13.86 -3.41 11.01
CA ASP A 216 -15.10 -4.12 11.31
C ASP A 216 -15.68 -4.62 9.99
N ILE A 217 -15.75 -5.94 9.83
CA ILE A 217 -16.18 -6.60 8.63
C ILE A 217 -17.64 -7.08 8.84
N PRO A 218 -18.63 -6.25 8.43
CA PRO A 218 -20.03 -6.65 8.57
C PRO A 218 -20.33 -7.88 7.71
N GLY A 219 -21.18 -8.79 8.21
CA GLY A 219 -21.73 -9.88 7.41
C GLY A 219 -20.87 -11.12 7.24
N ILE A 220 -19.77 -11.30 8.00
CA ILE A 220 -19.08 -12.61 8.03
C ILE A 220 -20.02 -13.69 8.56
N ILE A 221 -20.97 -13.33 9.42
CA ILE A 221 -21.82 -14.27 10.18
C ILE A 221 -23.28 -14.26 9.73
N GLU A 222 -23.78 -13.17 9.11
CA GLU A 222 -25.16 -13.09 8.64
C GLU A 222 -25.30 -13.56 7.19
N GLY A 223 -25.56 -14.85 6.98
CA GLY A 223 -25.98 -15.40 5.68
C GLY A 223 -24.86 -15.73 4.69
N ALA A 224 -23.61 -15.78 5.09
CA ALA A 224 -22.51 -16.20 4.22
C ALA A 224 -22.68 -17.66 3.74
N ALA A 225 -23.29 -18.51 4.55
CA ALA A 225 -23.59 -19.91 4.20
C ALA A 225 -24.81 -20.08 3.27
N GLU A 226 -25.66 -19.07 3.12
CA GLU A 226 -26.88 -19.13 2.31
C GLU A 226 -26.74 -18.65 0.86
N GLY A 227 -25.52 -18.40 0.39
CA GLY A 227 -25.26 -18.09 -1.03
C GLY A 227 -25.77 -16.74 -1.51
N LYS A 228 -26.23 -15.86 -0.64
CA LYS A 228 -26.53 -14.45 -0.97
C LYS A 228 -25.25 -13.63 -0.95
N GLY A 229 -24.38 -13.99 -1.84
CA GLY A 229 -23.29 -13.29 -2.45
C GLY A 229 -22.73 -12.05 -1.76
N LEU A 230 -21.97 -12.22 -0.68
CA LEU A 230 -20.85 -11.30 -0.43
C LEU A 230 -19.83 -11.54 -1.53
N GLY A 231 -19.63 -10.55 -2.39
CA GLY A 231 -18.82 -10.73 -3.58
C GLY A 231 -17.44 -11.30 -3.25
N ILE A 232 -17.06 -12.37 -3.94
CA ILE A 232 -15.74 -13.03 -3.92
C ILE A 232 -14.58 -12.01 -3.92
N ARG A 233 -14.79 -10.80 -4.41
CA ARG A 233 -13.81 -9.71 -4.43
C ARG A 233 -13.56 -9.06 -3.06
N PHE A 234 -14.58 -8.97 -2.20
CA PHE A 234 -14.44 -8.42 -0.84
C PHE A 234 -13.62 -9.37 0.05
N LEU A 235 -13.73 -10.65 -0.18
CA LEU A 235 -13.05 -11.73 0.53
C LEU A 235 -11.54 -11.72 0.33
N LYS A 236 -11.06 -11.35 -0.84
CA LYS A 236 -9.63 -11.16 -1.11
C LYS A 236 -9.01 -10.06 -0.24
N HIS A 237 -9.81 -9.14 0.30
CA HIS A 237 -9.29 -8.11 1.21
C HIS A 237 -9.10 -8.63 2.64
N ILE A 238 -9.93 -9.59 3.08
CA ILE A 238 -9.76 -10.26 4.38
C ILE A 238 -8.57 -11.22 4.34
N GLU A 239 -8.31 -11.85 3.21
CA GLU A 239 -7.15 -12.70 2.99
C GLU A 239 -5.81 -11.97 3.28
N ARG A 240 -5.80 -10.66 3.26
CA ARG A 240 -4.61 -9.84 3.48
C ARG A 240 -4.48 -9.27 4.89
N ASN A 241 -5.46 -9.50 5.80
CA ASN A 241 -5.32 -9.14 7.20
C ASN A 241 -4.27 -10.05 7.85
N SER A 242 -3.38 -9.46 8.66
CA SER A 242 -2.34 -10.22 9.34
C SER A 242 -2.85 -10.96 10.57
N VAL A 243 -3.84 -10.38 11.27
CA VAL A 243 -4.41 -10.88 12.53
C VAL A 243 -5.93 -10.84 12.51
N LEU A 244 -6.57 -11.86 13.06
CA LEU A 244 -8.03 -11.89 13.30
C LEU A 244 -8.32 -11.73 14.79
N LEU A 245 -9.10 -10.71 15.14
CA LEU A 245 -9.58 -10.47 16.50
C LEU A 245 -11.01 -10.97 16.63
N PHE A 246 -11.17 -12.10 17.30
CA PHE A 246 -12.48 -12.64 17.65
C PHE A 246 -13.05 -11.90 18.84
N MET A 247 -14.30 -11.50 18.76
CA MET A 247 -15.00 -10.82 19.84
C MET A 247 -16.21 -11.62 20.28
N VAL A 248 -16.20 -12.07 21.53
CA VAL A 248 -17.32 -12.73 22.18
C VAL A 248 -17.75 -11.91 23.39
N PRO A 249 -19.04 -11.58 23.54
CA PRO A 249 -19.47 -10.78 24.68
C PRO A 249 -19.52 -11.62 25.96
N ALA A 250 -19.21 -11.00 27.10
CA ALA A 250 -19.19 -11.65 28.41
C ALA A 250 -20.59 -12.13 28.90
N ASP A 251 -21.66 -11.54 28.36
CA ASP A 251 -23.05 -11.94 28.61
C ASP A 251 -23.52 -13.14 27.76
N SER A 252 -22.61 -13.76 27.01
CA SER A 252 -22.89 -15.00 26.29
C SER A 252 -23.08 -16.18 27.24
N LYS A 253 -24.00 -17.09 26.91
CA LYS A 253 -24.25 -18.28 27.70
C LYS A 253 -23.13 -19.32 27.61
N ASP A 254 -22.41 -19.36 26.52
CA ASP A 254 -21.32 -20.32 26.26
C ASP A 254 -20.30 -19.66 25.32
N ILE A 255 -19.29 -19.03 25.92
CA ILE A 255 -18.26 -18.30 25.21
C ILE A 255 -17.43 -19.23 24.30
N LYS A 256 -17.16 -20.45 24.76
CA LYS A 256 -16.41 -21.45 24.00
C LYS A 256 -17.15 -21.87 22.74
N ASN A 257 -18.43 -22.21 22.88
CA ASN A 257 -19.28 -22.62 21.76
C ASN A 257 -19.44 -21.47 20.74
N GLU A 258 -19.67 -20.25 21.18
CA GLU A 258 -19.75 -19.10 20.28
C GLU A 258 -18.44 -18.92 19.50
N PHE A 259 -17.30 -19.03 20.15
CA PHE A 259 -16.00 -18.96 19.48
C PHE A 259 -15.83 -20.09 18.44
N GLU A 260 -16.22 -21.32 18.77
CA GLU A 260 -16.17 -22.46 17.83
C GLU A 260 -17.11 -22.26 16.62
N ILE A 261 -18.30 -21.70 16.82
CA ILE A 261 -19.22 -21.35 15.74
C ILE A 261 -18.56 -20.31 14.80
N LEU A 262 -17.95 -19.27 15.35
CA LEU A 262 -17.24 -18.26 14.56
C LEU A 262 -16.10 -18.86 13.74
N LEU A 263 -15.33 -19.78 14.33
CA LEU A 263 -14.26 -20.49 13.62
C LEU A 263 -14.82 -21.37 12.49
N ASN A 264 -15.93 -22.06 12.73
CA ASN A 264 -16.55 -22.90 11.72
C ASN A 264 -17.15 -22.10 10.56
N GLU A 265 -17.72 -20.93 10.84
CA GLU A 265 -18.20 -20.02 9.80
C GLU A 265 -17.03 -19.52 8.93
N LEU A 266 -15.92 -19.11 9.54
CA LEU A 266 -14.72 -18.72 8.79
C LEU A 266 -14.17 -19.88 7.95
N ARG A 267 -14.17 -21.11 8.49
CA ARG A 267 -13.73 -22.31 7.76
C ARG A 267 -14.59 -22.58 6.53
N LYS A 268 -15.91 -22.47 6.66
CA LYS A 268 -16.83 -22.64 5.53
C LYS A 268 -16.62 -21.57 4.46
N TYR A 269 -16.22 -20.39 4.90
CA TYR A 269 -16.05 -19.25 4.06
C TYR A 269 -14.73 -19.28 3.27
N ASN A 270 -13.60 -19.35 3.94
CA ASN A 270 -12.27 -19.57 3.37
C ASN A 270 -11.36 -20.26 4.39
N PRO A 271 -10.99 -21.53 4.15
CA PRO A 271 -10.10 -22.27 5.05
C PRO A 271 -8.75 -21.60 5.31
N GLU A 272 -8.22 -20.84 4.35
CA GLU A 272 -6.93 -20.12 4.47
C GLU A 272 -6.94 -19.05 5.58
N LEU A 273 -8.13 -18.56 5.96
CA LEU A 273 -8.26 -17.62 7.09
C LEU A 273 -7.92 -18.27 8.44
N LEU A 274 -7.98 -19.59 8.51
CA LEU A 274 -7.62 -20.32 9.72
C LEU A 274 -6.11 -20.44 9.94
N ASP A 275 -5.29 -20.15 8.94
CA ASP A 275 -3.83 -20.14 9.07
C ASP A 275 -3.30 -18.82 9.66
N LYS A 276 -4.18 -17.84 9.82
CA LYS A 276 -3.82 -16.53 10.37
C LYS A 276 -3.69 -16.55 11.89
N LYS A 277 -2.87 -15.62 12.39
CA LYS A 277 -2.77 -15.34 13.83
C LYS A 277 -4.12 -14.89 14.37
N ARG A 278 -4.47 -15.40 15.54
CA ARG A 278 -5.80 -15.21 16.16
C ARG A 278 -5.69 -14.71 17.57
N LEU A 279 -6.54 -13.74 17.91
CA LEU A 279 -6.70 -13.22 19.25
C LEU A 279 -8.17 -13.34 19.65
N LEU A 280 -8.45 -13.54 20.94
CA LEU A 280 -9.80 -13.58 21.49
C LEU A 280 -9.98 -12.41 22.46
N ALA A 281 -10.96 -11.57 22.22
CA ALA A 281 -11.37 -10.51 23.15
C ALA A 281 -12.74 -10.84 23.75
N ILE A 282 -12.81 -10.92 25.06
CA ILE A 282 -14.08 -11.02 25.78
C ILE A 282 -14.55 -9.58 26.04
N SER A 283 -15.56 -9.15 25.30
CA SER A 283 -16.11 -7.81 25.39
C SER A 283 -17.13 -7.68 26.54
N LYS A 284 -17.50 -6.45 26.91
CA LYS A 284 -18.38 -6.14 28.04
C LYS A 284 -17.90 -6.72 29.38
N SER A 285 -16.59 -6.76 29.58
CA SER A 285 -15.98 -7.35 30.78
C SER A 285 -16.25 -6.56 32.07
N ASP A 286 -16.80 -5.38 31.95
CA ASP A 286 -17.32 -4.59 33.08
C ASP A 286 -18.50 -5.26 33.82
N MET A 287 -19.14 -6.25 33.18
CA MET A 287 -20.21 -7.05 33.80
C MET A 287 -19.70 -8.24 34.62
N LEU A 288 -18.40 -8.53 34.58
CA LEU A 288 -17.78 -9.68 35.21
C LEU A 288 -16.99 -9.30 36.46
N ASP A 289 -17.17 -10.07 37.52
CA ASP A 289 -16.31 -10.05 38.70
C ASP A 289 -14.99 -10.81 38.40
N GLU A 290 -13.97 -10.58 39.24
CA GLU A 290 -12.66 -11.23 39.05
C GLU A 290 -12.71 -12.76 39.16
N GLU A 291 -13.64 -13.28 40.00
CA GLU A 291 -13.89 -14.72 40.14
C GLU A 291 -14.43 -15.33 38.82
N LEU A 292 -15.43 -14.68 38.24
CA LEU A 292 -16.01 -15.08 36.95
C LEU A 292 -15.01 -14.98 35.80
N LYS A 293 -14.18 -13.96 35.77
CA LYS A 293 -13.08 -13.84 34.79
C LYS A 293 -12.09 -15.00 34.90
N ALA A 294 -11.76 -15.42 36.13
CA ALA A 294 -10.87 -16.55 36.37
C ALA A 294 -11.50 -17.88 35.96
N GLU A 295 -12.81 -18.05 36.11
CA GLU A 295 -13.58 -19.22 35.69
C GLU A 295 -13.66 -19.30 34.18
N ILE A 296 -14.09 -18.24 33.52
CA ILE A 296 -14.13 -18.14 32.05
C ILE A 296 -12.75 -18.43 31.46
N LYS A 297 -11.67 -17.91 32.05
CA LYS A 297 -10.31 -18.14 31.57
C LYS A 297 -9.90 -19.61 31.58
N LYS A 298 -10.47 -20.45 32.45
CA LYS A 298 -10.22 -21.90 32.49
C LYS A 298 -10.93 -22.67 31.37
N GLU A 299 -12.08 -22.15 30.92
CA GLU A 299 -12.90 -22.77 29.89
C GLU A 299 -12.46 -22.40 28.47
N LEU A 300 -11.65 -21.33 28.34
CA LEU A 300 -11.21 -20.84 27.06
C LEU A 300 -10.22 -21.80 26.38
N PRO A 301 -10.18 -21.83 25.04
CA PRO A 301 -9.28 -22.69 24.31
C PRO A 301 -7.83 -22.36 24.61
N SER A 302 -7.06 -23.38 25.00
CA SER A 302 -5.61 -23.23 25.25
C SER A 302 -4.86 -22.89 23.95
N GLY A 303 -3.94 -21.91 24.03
CA GLY A 303 -3.07 -21.54 22.90
C GLY A 303 -3.53 -20.32 22.09
N ILE A 304 -4.67 -19.69 22.44
CA ILE A 304 -5.11 -18.43 21.84
C ILE A 304 -4.93 -17.31 22.84
N PRO A 305 -4.13 -16.25 22.54
CA PRO A 305 -4.01 -15.11 23.43
C PRO A 305 -5.39 -14.47 23.63
N THR A 306 -5.77 -14.30 24.90
CA THR A 306 -7.09 -13.81 25.28
C THR A 306 -7.00 -12.59 26.16
N VAL A 307 -7.88 -11.62 25.92
CA VAL A 307 -7.96 -10.37 26.72
C VAL A 307 -9.41 -10.06 27.06
N PHE A 308 -9.62 -9.55 28.28
CA PHE A 308 -10.93 -9.03 28.72
C PHE A 308 -10.97 -7.52 28.48
N ILE A 309 -11.99 -7.05 27.76
CA ILE A 309 -12.12 -5.65 27.38
C ILE A 309 -13.50 -5.07 27.71
N SER A 310 -13.52 -3.81 28.07
CA SER A 310 -14.74 -3.02 28.12
C SER A 310 -14.55 -1.71 27.35
N SER A 311 -15.30 -1.56 26.27
CA SER A 311 -15.29 -0.31 25.48
C SER A 311 -15.95 0.86 26.21
N ILE A 312 -16.76 0.59 27.25
CA ILE A 312 -17.44 1.62 28.04
C ILE A 312 -16.49 2.19 29.09
N THR A 313 -15.81 1.29 29.83
CA THR A 313 -14.89 1.68 30.92
C THR A 313 -13.45 1.87 30.48
N ASN A 314 -13.13 1.59 29.22
CA ASN A 314 -11.77 1.56 28.66
C ASN A 314 -10.84 0.50 29.31
N GLN A 315 -11.39 -0.46 30.06
CA GLN A 315 -10.62 -1.52 30.69
C GLN A 315 -10.06 -2.47 29.63
N GLY A 316 -8.79 -2.90 29.79
CA GLY A 316 -8.12 -3.86 28.89
C GLY A 316 -7.71 -3.30 27.53
N MET A 317 -7.98 -2.02 27.21
CA MET A 317 -7.69 -1.45 25.89
C MET A 317 -6.18 -1.36 25.60
N THR A 318 -5.37 -1.04 26.60
CA THR A 318 -3.91 -0.97 26.42
C THR A 318 -3.33 -2.36 26.22
N GLU A 319 -3.79 -3.34 27.00
CA GLU A 319 -3.39 -4.74 26.88
C GLU A 319 -3.78 -5.33 25.52
N LEU A 320 -5.00 -5.03 25.04
CA LEU A 320 -5.43 -5.40 23.70
C LEU A 320 -4.50 -4.86 22.61
N LYS A 321 -4.16 -3.57 22.67
CA LYS A 321 -3.25 -2.94 21.71
C LYS A 321 -1.86 -3.55 21.75
N ASP A 322 -1.34 -3.85 22.94
CA ASP A 322 -0.04 -4.49 23.12
C ASP A 322 -0.03 -5.92 22.54
N LEU A 323 -1.09 -6.70 22.78
CA LEU A 323 -1.25 -8.05 22.21
C LEU A 323 -1.34 -8.01 20.68
N ILE A 324 -2.15 -7.13 20.13
CA ILE A 324 -2.28 -6.96 18.67
C ILE A 324 -0.94 -6.60 18.06
N TRP A 325 -0.24 -5.62 18.66
CA TRP A 325 1.07 -5.20 18.17
C TRP A 325 2.10 -6.33 18.16
N LYS A 326 2.12 -7.13 19.22
CA LYS A 326 3.01 -8.31 19.33
C LYS A 326 2.71 -9.36 18.25
N GLU A 327 1.44 -9.56 17.90
CA GLU A 327 1.08 -10.53 16.87
C GLU A 327 1.29 -10.00 15.44
N LEU A 328 1.32 -8.70 15.24
CA LEU A 328 1.59 -8.09 13.93
C LEU A 328 3.08 -8.14 13.57
N HIS A 329 3.94 -8.09 14.58
CA HIS A 329 5.42 -8.00 14.42
C HIS A 329 6.16 -9.14 15.14
#